data_8905bae6ce43d8274b73d3091255552a
#
_entry.id   8905bae6ce43d8274b73d3091255552a
#
_cell.length_a   1.000
_cell.length_b   1.000
_cell.length_c   1.000
_cell.angle_alpha   90.00
_cell.angle_beta   90.00
_cell.angle_gamma   90.00
#
_symmetry.space_group_name_H-M   'P 1'
#
loop_
_entity.id
_entity.type
_entity.pdbx_description
1 polymer ?
#
loop_
_entity_poly.entity_id
_entity_poly.type
_entity_poly.pdbx_seq_one_letter_code
_entity_poly.pdbx_strand_id
1 'polypeptide(L)'
;MAKGSVRKKGKKWYYRFYVEDASGNLVQKECVGTESKSETEKLLRQAMDDYEKKKFVAKAENLTVGQLLDVWAEEELKTGTLSNGTVENYLGTIRNIKKHPLAERKLKNVTSEHLQSFFDLLSFGGVHPDGKERKGYSKDYIHSFSAVMQQSFRFAVFPKQYITFNPMQYIKLRYQTDEVDLFSDEDMDGNIQPISREDYERLLTYLQKKNPAAILPIQIAYYAGLRIGEACGLAWQDVNLEEQCLTIRRSIRYDGSKRKYIIGPTKRKKVRIVDFGDTLVEIFRNARKEQLKNRMQYEEL
;
A
#
# COMPACT_ATOMS: atom_id res chain seq x y z
N MET A 1 20.41 26.13 15.56
CA MET A 1 20.54 27.35 14.73
C MET A 1 22.02 27.63 14.47
N ALA A 2 22.39 27.74 13.22
CA ALA A 2 23.77 28.12 12.85
C ALA A 2 24.08 29.53 13.38
N LYS A 3 25.22 29.69 14.06
CA LYS A 3 25.66 31.00 14.53
C LYS A 3 26.49 31.70 13.43
N GLY A 4 26.01 32.86 12.98
CA GLY A 4 26.71 33.68 12.01
C GLY A 4 27.06 35.06 12.58
N SER A 5 28.07 35.72 12.01
CA SER A 5 28.46 37.06 12.42
C SER A 5 28.95 37.86 11.21
N VAL A 6 28.86 39.19 11.31
CA VAL A 6 29.41 40.13 10.32
C VAL A 6 30.55 40.92 10.91
N ARG A 7 31.58 41.21 10.09
CA ARG A 7 32.72 42.05 10.49
C ARG A 7 33.14 42.97 9.35
N LYS A 8 33.66 44.15 9.71
CA LYS A 8 34.19 45.11 8.75
C LYS A 8 35.67 44.82 8.46
N LYS A 9 36.02 44.75 7.18
CA LYS A 9 37.40 44.67 6.70
C LYS A 9 37.61 45.74 5.62
N GLY A 10 38.33 46.78 5.95
CA GLY A 10 38.53 47.92 5.04
C GLY A 10 37.23 48.64 4.73
N LYS A 11 36.91 48.83 3.44
CA LYS A 11 35.68 49.51 2.98
C LYS A 11 34.42 48.59 2.96
N LYS A 12 34.61 47.27 3.06
CA LYS A 12 33.51 46.29 2.92
C LYS A 12 33.24 45.54 4.21
N TRP A 13 32.00 45.07 4.38
CA TRP A 13 31.59 44.12 5.39
C TRP A 13 31.73 42.71 4.85
N TYR A 14 32.07 41.78 5.73
CA TYR A 14 32.16 40.34 5.47
C TYR A 14 31.22 39.61 6.41
N TYR A 15 30.63 38.51 5.93
CA TYR A 15 29.84 37.66 6.78
C TYR A 15 30.46 36.27 6.86
N ARG A 16 30.29 35.62 8.00
CA ARG A 16 30.81 34.30 8.26
C ARG A 16 29.78 33.46 9.01
N PHE A 17 29.72 32.19 8.69
CA PHE A 17 28.86 31.20 9.34
C PHE A 17 29.52 29.84 9.28
N TYR A 18 29.04 28.89 10.12
CA TYR A 18 29.58 27.53 10.15
C TYR A 18 28.83 26.63 9.20
N VAL A 19 29.58 25.81 8.46
CA VAL A 19 29.09 24.77 7.57
C VAL A 19 29.73 23.43 7.98
N GLU A 20 29.02 22.35 7.83
CA GLU A 20 29.60 21.00 8.02
C GLU A 20 30.31 20.56 6.75
N ASP A 21 31.53 20.04 6.90
CA ASP A 21 32.27 19.43 5.81
C ASP A 21 31.77 18.00 5.51
N ALA A 22 32.37 17.33 4.53
CA ALA A 22 32.02 15.97 4.15
C ALA A 22 32.23 14.94 5.28
N SER A 23 33.00 15.29 6.30
CA SER A 23 33.32 14.46 7.46
C SER A 23 32.44 14.78 8.70
N GLY A 24 31.54 15.76 8.58
CA GLY A 24 30.67 16.20 9.66
C GLY A 24 31.29 17.23 10.62
N ASN A 25 32.49 17.76 10.32
CA ASN A 25 33.14 18.77 11.12
C ASN A 25 32.62 20.17 10.77
N LEU A 26 32.47 21.03 11.79
CA LEU A 26 32.06 22.41 11.59
C LEU A 26 33.24 23.26 11.11
N VAL A 27 33.18 23.73 9.87
CA VAL A 27 34.13 24.60 9.25
C VAL A 27 33.54 26.01 9.07
N GLN A 28 34.32 27.05 9.42
CA GLN A 28 33.86 28.42 9.26
C GLN A 28 34.05 28.90 7.82
N LYS A 29 32.93 29.27 7.16
CA LYS A 29 32.96 29.90 5.83
C LYS A 29 32.83 31.40 5.96
N GLU A 30 33.75 32.14 5.33
CA GLU A 30 33.71 33.61 5.25
C GLU A 30 33.43 34.06 3.82
N CYS A 31 32.46 34.96 3.66
CA CYS A 31 32.05 35.51 2.36
C CYS A 31 32.10 37.03 2.38
N VAL A 32 32.36 37.63 1.21
CA VAL A 32 32.35 39.06 1.00
C VAL A 32 30.91 39.55 0.97
N GLY A 33 30.61 40.58 1.76
CA GLY A 33 29.33 41.27 1.73
C GLY A 33 29.43 42.61 0.96
N THR A 34 28.67 43.60 1.41
CA THR A 34 28.58 44.92 0.81
C THR A 34 29.29 46.00 1.67
N GLU A 35 29.21 47.25 1.26
CA GLU A 35 29.69 48.39 2.08
C GLU A 35 28.71 48.71 3.21
N SER A 36 27.50 48.21 3.15
CA SER A 36 26.44 48.38 4.17
C SER A 36 26.41 47.17 5.13
N LYS A 37 26.42 47.43 6.43
CA LYS A 37 26.29 46.44 7.49
C LYS A 37 24.92 45.72 7.39
N SER A 38 23.83 46.47 7.23
CA SER A 38 22.48 45.96 7.18
C SER A 38 22.24 45.04 5.98
N GLU A 39 22.77 45.39 4.80
CA GLU A 39 22.68 44.53 3.61
C GLU A 39 23.51 43.24 3.78
N THR A 40 24.71 43.38 4.39
CA THR A 40 25.54 42.19 4.66
C THR A 40 24.90 41.26 5.68
N GLU A 41 24.16 41.77 6.66
CA GLU A 41 23.35 40.95 7.58
C GLU A 41 22.18 40.23 6.87
N LYS A 42 21.54 40.87 5.88
CA LYS A 42 20.56 40.22 5.02
C LYS A 42 21.17 39.09 4.20
N LEU A 43 22.33 39.34 3.58
CA LEU A 43 23.08 38.31 2.84
C LEU A 43 23.48 37.13 3.74
N LEU A 44 23.92 37.42 4.99
CA LEU A 44 24.21 36.36 5.97
C LEU A 44 22.98 35.49 6.25
N ARG A 45 21.82 36.11 6.54
CA ARG A 45 20.57 35.35 6.79
C ARG A 45 20.18 34.49 5.60
N GLN A 46 20.23 35.07 4.40
CA GLN A 46 19.92 34.35 3.17
C GLN A 46 20.91 33.20 2.92
N ALA A 47 22.20 33.38 3.14
CA ALA A 47 23.22 32.36 3.00
C ALA A 47 23.04 31.21 4.03
N MET A 48 22.62 31.56 5.25
CA MET A 48 22.33 30.59 6.29
C MET A 48 21.06 29.78 5.95
N ASP A 49 19.99 30.44 5.50
CA ASP A 49 18.76 29.80 5.04
C ASP A 49 19.02 28.86 3.85
N ASP A 50 19.81 29.32 2.88
CA ASP A 50 20.22 28.55 1.71
C ASP A 50 21.11 27.36 2.11
N TYR A 51 21.97 27.52 3.11
CA TYR A 51 22.78 26.44 3.64
C TYR A 51 21.92 25.42 4.38
N GLU A 52 20.99 25.84 5.23
CA GLU A 52 20.06 24.92 5.91
C GLU A 52 19.17 24.17 4.91
N LYS A 53 18.63 24.87 3.90
CA LYS A 53 17.90 24.22 2.79
C LYS A 53 18.77 23.21 2.05
N LYS A 54 20.03 23.55 1.72
CA LYS A 54 20.98 22.64 1.08
C LYS A 54 21.39 21.48 1.99
N LYS A 55 21.52 21.70 3.30
CA LYS A 55 21.83 20.64 4.28
C LYS A 55 20.73 19.59 4.33
N PHE A 56 19.45 19.99 4.25
CA PHE A 56 18.32 19.06 4.12
C PHE A 56 18.35 18.31 2.78
N VAL A 57 18.70 18.97 1.69
CA VAL A 57 18.84 18.37 0.37
C VAL A 57 20.08 17.45 0.28
N ALA A 58 21.16 17.75 0.99
CA ALA A 58 22.41 16.97 0.94
C ALA A 58 22.25 15.54 1.48
N LYS A 59 21.41 15.31 2.50
CA LYS A 59 21.10 13.95 2.99
C LYS A 59 20.41 13.08 1.94
N ALA A 60 19.71 13.68 0.99
CA ALA A 60 18.97 12.98 -0.07
C ALA A 60 19.66 13.05 -1.44
N GLU A 61 20.88 13.62 -1.54
CA GLU A 61 21.51 13.91 -2.84
C GLU A 61 21.62 12.69 -3.76
N ASN A 62 21.73 11.52 -3.20
CA ASN A 62 21.86 10.27 -3.96
C ASN A 62 20.70 9.29 -3.76
N LEU A 63 19.70 9.64 -2.94
CA LEU A 63 18.57 8.75 -2.67
C LEU A 63 17.73 8.57 -3.94
N THR A 64 17.44 7.33 -4.31
CA THR A 64 16.53 6.99 -5.41
C THR A 64 15.10 6.84 -4.92
N VAL A 65 14.13 6.85 -5.85
CA VAL A 65 12.72 6.57 -5.53
C VAL A 65 12.57 5.18 -4.91
N GLY A 66 13.28 4.17 -5.44
CA GLY A 66 13.24 2.82 -4.88
C GLY A 66 13.74 2.75 -3.44
N GLN A 67 14.82 3.47 -3.13
CA GLN A 67 15.33 3.56 -1.77
C GLN A 67 14.40 4.33 -0.83
N LEU A 68 13.74 5.40 -1.32
CA LEU A 68 12.69 6.09 -0.55
C LEU A 68 11.57 5.12 -0.17
N LEU A 69 11.11 4.31 -1.11
CA LEU A 69 10.05 3.33 -0.87
C LEU A 69 10.47 2.29 0.19
N ASP A 70 11.73 1.85 0.18
CA ASP A 70 12.26 0.93 1.21
C ASP A 70 12.28 1.58 2.59
N VAL A 71 12.82 2.80 2.69
CA VAL A 71 12.87 3.53 3.96
C VAL A 71 11.46 3.79 4.50
N TRP A 72 10.54 4.21 3.65
CA TRP A 72 9.14 4.42 4.03
C TRP A 72 8.47 3.12 4.49
N ALA A 73 8.74 2.01 3.79
CA ALA A 73 8.18 0.71 4.14
C ALA A 73 8.65 0.24 5.52
N GLU A 74 9.93 0.41 5.86
CA GLU A 74 10.48 -0.01 7.15
C GLU A 74 10.04 0.91 8.29
N GLU A 75 10.08 2.22 8.09
CA GLU A 75 9.89 3.17 9.19
C GLU A 75 8.42 3.54 9.43
N GLU A 76 7.56 3.53 8.43
CA GLU A 76 6.16 3.98 8.56
C GLU A 76 5.15 2.87 8.22
N LEU A 77 5.33 2.17 7.10
CA LEU A 77 4.35 1.18 6.65
C LEU A 77 4.27 -0.02 7.60
N LYS A 78 5.41 -0.60 8.00
CA LYS A 78 5.48 -1.78 8.87
C LYS A 78 5.23 -1.47 10.34
N THR A 79 5.51 -0.25 10.76
CA THR A 79 5.34 0.20 12.17
C THR A 79 3.96 0.81 12.42
N GLY A 80 3.22 1.11 11.35
CA GLY A 80 1.91 1.75 11.40
C GLY A 80 0.78 0.82 11.88
N THR A 81 -0.42 1.39 11.95
CA THR A 81 -1.65 0.71 12.43
C THR A 81 -2.42 -0.02 11.33
N LEU A 82 -1.85 -0.13 10.14
CA LEU A 82 -2.49 -0.76 8.99
C LEU A 82 -2.64 -2.29 9.20
N SER A 83 -3.68 -2.86 8.60
CA SER A 83 -3.84 -4.30 8.64
C SER A 83 -2.71 -5.00 7.88
N ASN A 84 -2.26 -6.18 8.35
CA ASN A 84 -1.21 -6.95 7.65
C ASN A 84 -1.51 -7.18 6.17
N GLY A 85 -2.80 -7.40 5.81
CA GLY A 85 -3.20 -7.54 4.41
C GLY A 85 -2.96 -6.27 3.59
N THR A 86 -3.17 -5.08 4.17
CA THR A 86 -2.87 -3.80 3.52
C THR A 86 -1.36 -3.61 3.37
N VAL A 87 -0.59 -3.94 4.42
CA VAL A 87 0.88 -3.88 4.40
C VAL A 87 1.44 -4.78 3.29
N GLU A 88 1.01 -6.05 3.22
CA GLU A 88 1.44 -6.99 2.18
C GLU A 88 1.08 -6.51 0.77
N ASN A 89 -0.10 -5.93 0.60
CA ASN A 89 -0.53 -5.35 -0.68
C ASN A 89 0.38 -4.19 -1.10
N TYR A 90 0.69 -3.28 -0.17
CA TYR A 90 1.58 -2.15 -0.44
C TYR A 90 3.03 -2.61 -0.71
N LEU A 91 3.53 -3.61 0.01
CA LEU A 91 4.83 -4.22 -0.27
C LEU A 91 4.85 -4.87 -1.66
N GLY A 92 3.75 -5.50 -2.08
CA GLY A 92 3.57 -6.01 -3.44
C GLY A 92 3.64 -4.90 -4.49
N THR A 93 2.94 -3.79 -4.24
CA THR A 93 2.96 -2.60 -5.09
C THR A 93 4.36 -1.99 -5.17
N ILE A 94 5.07 -1.86 -4.05
CA ILE A 94 6.47 -1.38 -4.01
C ILE A 94 7.36 -2.26 -4.88
N ARG A 95 7.27 -3.60 -4.77
CA ARG A 95 8.04 -4.52 -5.62
C ARG A 95 7.78 -4.28 -7.11
N ASN A 96 6.53 -3.96 -7.49
CA ASN A 96 6.18 -3.67 -8.87
C ASN A 96 6.69 -2.30 -9.33
N ILE A 97 6.62 -1.26 -8.50
CA ILE A 97 7.20 0.07 -8.80
C ILE A 97 8.71 -0.07 -9.00
N LYS A 98 9.39 -0.87 -8.18
CA LYS A 98 10.86 -1.05 -8.26
C LYS A 98 11.33 -1.76 -9.55
N LYS A 99 10.45 -2.41 -10.29
CA LYS A 99 10.75 -2.95 -11.62
C LYS A 99 10.78 -1.88 -12.71
N HIS A 100 10.26 -0.68 -12.43
CA HIS A 100 10.21 0.41 -13.40
C HIS A 100 11.44 1.33 -13.24
N PRO A 101 12.02 1.86 -14.33
CA PRO A 101 13.21 2.75 -14.28
C PRO A 101 13.02 4.00 -13.41
N LEU A 102 11.78 4.41 -13.14
CA LEU A 102 11.46 5.47 -12.19
C LEU A 102 12.08 5.21 -10.81
N ALA A 103 12.16 3.94 -10.39
CA ALA A 103 12.73 3.58 -9.08
C ALA A 103 14.23 3.86 -8.96
N GLU A 104 14.97 3.84 -10.06
CA GLU A 104 16.40 4.12 -10.11
C GLU A 104 16.70 5.62 -10.21
N ARG A 105 15.67 6.42 -10.52
CA ARG A 105 15.83 7.87 -10.64
C ARG A 105 16.08 8.51 -9.29
N LYS A 106 17.10 9.41 -9.23
CA LYS A 106 17.39 10.17 -8.02
C LYS A 106 16.19 11.02 -7.63
N LEU A 107 15.82 11.00 -6.36
CA LEU A 107 14.62 11.65 -5.83
C LEU A 107 14.57 13.15 -6.17
N LYS A 108 15.72 13.84 -6.08
CA LYS A 108 15.86 15.26 -6.44
C LYS A 108 15.56 15.58 -7.92
N ASN A 109 15.64 14.59 -8.79
CA ASN A 109 15.45 14.74 -10.23
C ASN A 109 14.06 14.23 -10.68
N VAL A 110 13.21 13.84 -9.73
CA VAL A 110 11.85 13.40 -10.03
C VAL A 110 10.95 14.62 -10.20
N THR A 111 10.34 14.73 -11.37
CA THR A 111 9.35 15.77 -11.68
C THR A 111 7.95 15.19 -11.73
N SER A 112 6.94 16.05 -11.66
CA SER A 112 5.55 15.63 -11.85
C SER A 112 5.33 15.00 -13.23
N GLU A 113 6.05 15.43 -14.26
CA GLU A 113 5.99 14.87 -15.60
C GLU A 113 6.46 13.40 -15.62
N HIS A 114 7.56 13.08 -14.95
CA HIS A 114 8.02 11.69 -14.83
C HIS A 114 7.00 10.78 -14.14
N LEU A 115 6.36 11.31 -13.10
CA LEU A 115 5.31 10.58 -12.38
C LEU A 115 4.04 10.46 -13.21
N GLN A 116 3.63 11.52 -13.93
CA GLN A 116 2.48 11.48 -14.81
C GLN A 116 2.67 10.44 -15.91
N SER A 117 3.84 10.43 -16.59
CA SER A 117 4.15 9.43 -17.62
C SER A 117 4.13 8.00 -17.08
N PHE A 118 4.59 7.79 -15.83
CA PHE A 118 4.49 6.50 -15.16
C PHE A 118 3.03 6.07 -14.95
N PHE A 119 2.19 6.97 -14.45
CA PHE A 119 0.75 6.67 -14.24
C PHE A 119 -0.01 6.52 -15.55
N ASP A 120 0.31 7.31 -16.56
CA ASP A 120 -0.29 7.19 -17.90
C ASP A 120 0.05 5.82 -18.52
N LEU A 121 1.30 5.34 -18.38
CA LEU A 121 1.69 3.99 -18.80
C LEU A 121 0.91 2.89 -18.06
N LEU A 122 0.68 3.05 -16.75
CA LEU A 122 -0.13 2.11 -15.99
C LEU A 122 -1.61 2.14 -16.41
N SER A 123 -2.13 3.32 -16.77
CA SER A 123 -3.54 3.52 -17.10
C SER A 123 -3.89 3.08 -18.52
N PHE A 124 -3.07 3.44 -19.47
CA PHE A 124 -3.35 3.19 -20.89
C PHE A 124 -2.60 2.00 -21.47
N GLY A 125 -1.61 1.50 -20.72
CA GLY A 125 -0.72 0.45 -21.22
C GLY A 125 0.29 1.00 -22.22
N GLY A 126 0.90 0.09 -22.98
CA GLY A 126 1.94 0.36 -23.95
C GLY A 126 3.18 -0.47 -23.73
N VAL A 127 4.29 -0.07 -24.35
CA VAL A 127 5.57 -0.77 -24.21
C VAL A 127 6.19 -0.44 -22.86
N HIS A 128 6.28 -1.44 -21.99
CA HIS A 128 6.93 -1.32 -20.69
C HIS A 128 8.46 -1.34 -20.83
N PRO A 129 9.20 -0.85 -19.79
CA PRO A 129 10.67 -0.81 -19.84
C PRO A 129 11.37 -2.14 -20.07
N ASP A 130 10.68 -3.24 -19.83
CA ASP A 130 11.15 -4.61 -20.14
C ASP A 130 10.92 -5.02 -21.62
N GLY A 131 10.48 -4.08 -22.46
CA GLY A 131 10.21 -4.29 -23.89
C GLY A 131 8.90 -5.01 -24.19
N LYS A 132 8.10 -5.36 -23.17
CA LYS A 132 6.81 -6.05 -23.37
C LYS A 132 5.67 -5.02 -23.45
N GLU A 133 4.82 -5.21 -24.43
CA GLU A 133 3.57 -4.47 -24.51
C GLU A 133 2.54 -5.06 -23.54
N ARG A 134 1.87 -4.21 -22.79
CA ARG A 134 0.83 -4.59 -21.82
C ARG A 134 -0.35 -3.67 -21.93
N LYS A 135 -1.54 -4.20 -21.68
CA LYS A 135 -2.76 -3.39 -21.51
C LYS A 135 -2.70 -2.57 -20.23
N GLY A 136 -3.48 -1.50 -20.18
CA GLY A 136 -3.66 -0.72 -18.96
C GLY A 136 -4.23 -1.57 -17.81
N TYR A 137 -3.92 -1.16 -16.60
CA TYR A 137 -4.41 -1.80 -15.38
C TYR A 137 -5.78 -1.26 -14.98
N SER A 138 -6.48 -2.02 -14.14
CA SER A 138 -7.75 -1.58 -13.55
C SER A 138 -7.57 -0.35 -12.66
N LYS A 139 -8.63 0.44 -12.54
CA LYS A 139 -8.67 1.65 -11.70
C LYS A 139 -8.21 1.37 -10.26
N ASP A 140 -8.69 0.30 -9.63
CA ASP A 140 -8.33 -0.05 -8.24
C ASP A 140 -6.85 -0.39 -8.09
N TYR A 141 -6.28 -1.04 -9.10
CA TYR A 141 -4.86 -1.36 -9.11
C TYR A 141 -4.00 -0.09 -9.21
N ILE A 142 -4.37 0.85 -10.10
CA ILE A 142 -3.71 2.16 -10.23
C ILE A 142 -3.81 2.98 -8.94
N HIS A 143 -4.96 2.95 -8.27
CA HIS A 143 -5.14 3.57 -6.96
C HIS A 143 -4.18 3.05 -5.90
N SER A 144 -3.86 1.75 -5.93
CA SER A 144 -2.88 1.17 -5.01
C SER A 144 -1.47 1.75 -5.23
N PHE A 145 -1.07 1.95 -6.49
CA PHE A 145 0.21 2.62 -6.82
C PHE A 145 0.20 4.08 -6.38
N SER A 146 -0.89 4.79 -6.64
CA SER A 146 -1.04 6.19 -6.23
C SER A 146 -0.97 6.34 -4.73
N ALA A 147 -1.62 5.48 -3.96
CA ALA A 147 -1.59 5.51 -2.50
C ALA A 147 -0.18 5.32 -1.95
N VAL A 148 0.58 4.34 -2.47
CA VAL A 148 1.97 4.09 -2.07
C VAL A 148 2.86 5.27 -2.41
N MET A 149 2.79 5.78 -3.64
CA MET A 149 3.59 6.92 -4.09
C MET A 149 3.25 8.20 -3.32
N GLN A 150 1.96 8.48 -3.13
CA GLN A 150 1.51 9.67 -2.38
C GLN A 150 2.03 9.68 -0.95
N GLN A 151 1.93 8.54 -0.26
CA GLN A 151 2.36 8.41 1.14
C GLN A 151 3.89 8.46 1.26
N SER A 152 4.62 7.76 0.41
CA SER A 152 6.09 7.77 0.43
C SER A 152 6.68 9.14 0.09
N PHE A 153 6.13 9.86 -0.89
CA PHE A 153 6.57 11.21 -1.20
C PHE A 153 6.17 12.23 -0.11
N ARG A 154 5.00 12.05 0.53
CA ARG A 154 4.63 12.84 1.71
C ARG A 154 5.63 12.64 2.85
N PHE A 155 6.01 11.40 3.13
CA PHE A 155 7.04 11.05 4.11
C PHE A 155 8.42 11.65 3.75
N ALA A 156 8.76 11.71 2.47
CA ALA A 156 9.98 12.35 1.99
C ALA A 156 10.00 13.87 2.24
N VAL A 157 8.82 14.55 2.19
CA VAL A 157 8.69 15.97 2.56
C VAL A 157 8.74 16.13 4.07
N PHE A 158 7.97 15.37 4.81
CA PHE A 158 7.94 15.36 6.26
C PHE A 158 7.58 13.96 6.79
N PRO A 159 8.33 13.39 7.73
CA PRO A 159 9.37 14.03 8.56
C PRO A 159 10.79 14.02 7.99
N LYS A 160 11.03 13.35 6.85
CA LYS A 160 12.42 13.13 6.37
C LYS A 160 13.08 14.35 5.77
N GLN A 161 12.32 15.28 5.22
CA GLN A 161 12.84 16.50 4.58
C GLN A 161 13.86 16.22 3.45
N TYR A 162 13.67 15.12 2.72
CA TYR A 162 14.51 14.75 1.57
C TYR A 162 14.22 15.61 0.35
N ILE A 163 12.98 16.11 0.25
CA ILE A 163 12.50 17.02 -0.80
C ILE A 163 11.65 18.14 -0.15
N THR A 164 11.57 19.26 -0.83
CA THR A 164 10.86 20.46 -0.33
C THR A 164 9.36 20.44 -0.64
N PHE A 165 8.93 19.69 -1.67
CA PHE A 165 7.52 19.56 -2.05
C PHE A 165 7.22 18.16 -2.58
N ASN A 166 5.96 17.77 -2.51
CA ASN A 166 5.51 16.46 -3.01
C ASN A 166 5.06 16.58 -4.48
N PRO A 167 5.81 16.04 -5.45
CA PRO A 167 5.43 16.12 -6.88
C PRO A 167 4.16 15.36 -7.23
N MET A 168 3.72 14.43 -6.37
CA MET A 168 2.46 13.69 -6.53
C MET A 168 1.21 14.59 -6.44
N GLN A 169 1.32 15.80 -5.86
CA GLN A 169 0.19 16.74 -5.75
C GLN A 169 -0.36 17.20 -7.11
N TYR A 170 0.46 17.15 -8.15
CA TYR A 170 0.11 17.60 -9.49
C TYR A 170 -0.29 16.47 -10.43
N ILE A 171 -0.30 15.22 -9.95
CA ILE A 171 -0.65 14.05 -10.76
C ILE A 171 -2.17 13.96 -10.93
N LYS A 172 -2.59 13.80 -12.16
CA LYS A 172 -3.98 13.51 -12.52
C LYS A 172 -4.07 12.05 -12.94
N LEU A 173 -4.74 11.25 -12.13
CA LEU A 173 -5.03 9.87 -12.50
C LEU A 173 -6.07 9.88 -13.63
N ARG A 174 -5.69 9.28 -14.74
CA ARG A 174 -6.54 9.09 -15.91
C ARG A 174 -6.84 7.60 -16.00
N TYR A 175 -8.01 7.24 -16.54
CA TYR A 175 -8.41 5.85 -16.69
C TYR A 175 -8.90 5.65 -18.11
N GLN A 176 -8.70 4.45 -18.67
CA GLN A 176 -9.49 4.04 -19.82
C GLN A 176 -10.94 3.98 -19.34
N THR A 177 -11.78 4.80 -19.95
CA THR A 177 -13.21 4.58 -19.92
C THR A 177 -13.46 3.53 -20.99
N ASP A 178 -13.81 2.32 -20.58
CA ASP A 178 -14.44 1.39 -21.51
C ASP A 178 -15.65 2.15 -22.08
N GLU A 179 -15.83 2.11 -23.40
CA GLU A 179 -17.04 2.64 -24.01
C GLU A 179 -18.19 1.86 -23.37
N VAL A 180 -18.89 2.51 -22.46
CA VAL A 180 -20.10 1.94 -21.85
C VAL A 180 -21.09 1.87 -22.99
N ASP A 181 -21.39 0.67 -23.45
CA ASP A 181 -22.49 0.45 -24.36
C ASP A 181 -23.79 0.75 -23.60
N LEU A 182 -24.22 2.00 -23.71
CA LEU A 182 -25.42 2.53 -23.02
C LEU A 182 -26.70 1.75 -23.37
N PHE A 183 -26.62 0.79 -24.28
CA PHE A 183 -27.73 -0.03 -24.76
C PHE A 183 -27.61 -1.51 -24.36
N SER A 184 -26.54 -1.92 -23.67
CA SER A 184 -26.44 -3.27 -23.12
C SER A 184 -27.11 -3.33 -21.74
N ASP A 185 -28.13 -4.15 -21.59
CA ASP A 185 -28.76 -4.43 -20.29
C ASP A 185 -27.79 -5.09 -19.28
N GLU A 186 -26.57 -5.46 -19.71
CA GLU A 186 -25.54 -6.08 -18.90
C GLU A 186 -24.82 -5.11 -17.94
N ASP A 187 -24.94 -3.79 -18.14
CA ASP A 187 -24.20 -2.77 -17.36
C ASP A 187 -24.93 -2.23 -16.13
N MET A 188 -26.18 -2.65 -15.90
CA MET A 188 -26.98 -2.13 -14.77
C MET A 188 -26.54 -2.66 -13.40
N ASP A 189 -25.73 -3.71 -13.33
CA ASP A 189 -25.32 -4.38 -12.06
C ASP A 189 -23.81 -4.61 -11.92
N GLY A 190 -22.97 -3.77 -12.52
CA GLY A 190 -21.52 -3.76 -12.28
C GLY A 190 -20.88 -5.15 -12.33
N ASN A 191 -20.88 -5.80 -13.50
CA ASN A 191 -20.04 -6.96 -13.90
C ASN A 191 -19.77 -8.06 -12.85
N ILE A 192 -20.63 -8.21 -11.84
CA ILE A 192 -20.56 -9.30 -10.87
C ILE A 192 -21.52 -10.40 -11.35
N GLN A 193 -20.97 -11.34 -12.13
CA GLN A 193 -21.74 -12.54 -12.48
C GLN A 193 -21.72 -13.52 -11.32
N PRO A 194 -22.87 -13.87 -10.74
CA PRO A 194 -22.93 -14.93 -9.74
C PRO A 194 -22.53 -16.26 -10.39
N ILE A 195 -21.83 -17.10 -9.62
CA ILE A 195 -21.50 -18.45 -10.10
C ILE A 195 -22.79 -19.21 -10.41
N SER A 196 -22.88 -19.82 -11.60
CA SER A 196 -24.01 -20.65 -11.96
C SER A 196 -24.08 -21.91 -11.09
N ARG A 197 -25.27 -22.48 -10.95
CA ARG A 197 -25.44 -23.77 -10.22
C ARG A 197 -24.61 -24.87 -10.83
N GLU A 198 -24.54 -24.92 -12.15
CA GLU A 198 -23.77 -25.93 -12.89
C GLU A 198 -22.25 -25.79 -12.59
N ASP A 199 -21.73 -24.58 -12.63
CA ASP A 199 -20.30 -24.33 -12.33
C ASP A 199 -19.98 -24.59 -10.86
N TYR A 200 -20.90 -24.30 -9.95
CA TYR A 200 -20.77 -24.66 -8.54
C TYR A 200 -20.68 -26.17 -8.34
N GLU A 201 -21.57 -26.95 -8.97
CA GLU A 201 -21.58 -28.43 -8.88
C GLU A 201 -20.29 -29.02 -9.52
N ARG A 202 -19.84 -28.47 -10.63
CA ARG A 202 -18.55 -28.83 -11.27
C ARG A 202 -17.37 -28.54 -10.34
N LEU A 203 -17.39 -27.39 -9.67
CA LEU A 203 -16.36 -27.00 -8.69
C LEU A 203 -16.32 -28.00 -7.54
N LEU A 204 -17.44 -28.37 -6.95
CA LEU A 204 -17.50 -29.34 -5.86
C LEU A 204 -16.98 -30.72 -6.30
N THR A 205 -17.36 -31.19 -7.50
CA THR A 205 -16.86 -32.45 -8.07
C THR A 205 -15.33 -32.43 -8.26
N TYR A 206 -14.78 -31.32 -8.72
CA TYR A 206 -13.33 -31.15 -8.84
C TYR A 206 -12.62 -31.17 -7.47
N LEU A 207 -13.18 -30.44 -6.51
CA LEU A 207 -12.60 -30.34 -5.16
C LEU A 207 -12.66 -31.66 -4.39
N GLN A 208 -13.67 -32.48 -4.63
CA GLN A 208 -13.75 -33.82 -4.02
C GLN A 208 -12.49 -34.65 -4.31
N LYS A 209 -11.90 -34.49 -5.49
CA LYS A 209 -10.70 -35.22 -5.91
C LYS A 209 -9.40 -34.52 -5.53
N LYS A 210 -9.38 -33.20 -5.49
CA LYS A 210 -8.16 -32.39 -5.36
C LYS A 210 -7.92 -31.81 -3.98
N ASN A 211 -8.98 -31.34 -3.32
CA ASN A 211 -8.91 -30.70 -2.01
C ASN A 211 -10.25 -30.79 -1.26
N PRO A 212 -10.62 -31.95 -0.72
CA PRO A 212 -11.91 -32.14 -0.04
C PRO A 212 -12.10 -31.18 1.14
N ALA A 213 -11.02 -30.76 1.81
CA ALA A 213 -11.10 -29.83 2.95
C ALA A 213 -11.64 -28.44 2.57
N ALA A 214 -11.57 -28.05 1.31
CA ALA A 214 -12.11 -26.78 0.84
C ALA A 214 -13.63 -26.81 0.59
N ILE A 215 -14.25 -27.97 0.54
CA ILE A 215 -15.66 -28.12 0.18
C ILE A 215 -16.57 -27.42 1.19
N LEU A 216 -16.44 -27.74 2.47
CA LEU A 216 -17.29 -27.17 3.51
C LEU A 216 -17.21 -25.62 3.58
N PRO A 217 -16.03 -24.99 3.61
CA PRO A 217 -15.94 -23.52 3.58
C PRO A 217 -16.58 -22.90 2.31
N ILE A 218 -16.44 -23.55 1.16
CA ILE A 218 -17.03 -23.07 -0.10
C ILE A 218 -18.55 -23.19 -0.06
N GLN A 219 -19.10 -24.31 0.44
CA GLN A 219 -20.53 -24.47 0.62
C GLN A 219 -21.12 -23.42 1.57
N ILE A 220 -20.46 -23.17 2.70
CA ILE A 220 -20.87 -22.12 3.63
C ILE A 220 -20.84 -20.74 2.95
N ALA A 221 -19.75 -20.44 2.20
CA ALA A 221 -19.64 -19.17 1.49
C ALA A 221 -20.74 -19.01 0.42
N TYR A 222 -21.07 -20.08 -0.30
CA TYR A 222 -22.07 -20.06 -1.36
C TYR A 222 -23.50 -19.86 -0.80
N TYR A 223 -23.89 -20.64 0.21
CA TYR A 223 -25.27 -20.60 0.73
C TYR A 223 -25.55 -19.47 1.72
N ALA A 224 -24.53 -18.98 2.44
CA ALA A 224 -24.70 -17.91 3.42
C ALA A 224 -24.08 -16.56 2.97
N GLY A 225 -23.54 -16.45 1.76
CA GLY A 225 -22.94 -15.20 1.25
C GLY A 225 -21.75 -14.71 2.05
N LEU A 226 -20.98 -15.63 2.67
CA LEU A 226 -19.84 -15.26 3.50
C LEU A 226 -18.58 -15.07 2.67
N ARG A 227 -17.69 -14.17 3.15
CA ARG A 227 -16.34 -14.15 2.61
C ARG A 227 -15.60 -15.43 3.03
N ILE A 228 -14.72 -15.95 2.15
CA ILE A 228 -14.00 -17.20 2.41
C ILE A 228 -13.26 -17.20 3.77
N GLY A 229 -12.65 -16.11 4.14
CA GLY A 229 -11.98 -15.98 5.44
C GLY A 229 -12.93 -16.01 6.63
N GLU A 230 -14.17 -15.56 6.47
CA GLU A 230 -15.23 -15.63 7.48
C GLU A 230 -15.76 -17.06 7.59
N ALA A 231 -16.00 -17.72 6.44
CA ALA A 231 -16.42 -19.13 6.40
C ALA A 231 -15.37 -20.06 7.05
N CYS A 232 -14.09 -19.88 6.73
CA CYS A 232 -13.01 -20.61 7.38
C CYS A 232 -12.83 -20.26 8.88
N GLY A 233 -13.31 -19.09 9.30
CA GLY A 233 -13.23 -18.62 10.69
C GLY A 233 -14.37 -19.05 11.60
N LEU A 234 -15.38 -19.75 11.08
CA LEU A 234 -16.53 -20.23 11.87
C LEU A 234 -16.09 -21.30 12.88
N ALA A 235 -16.70 -21.26 14.05
CA ALA A 235 -16.64 -22.33 15.04
C ALA A 235 -18.05 -22.83 15.33
N TRP A 236 -18.19 -24.04 15.85
CA TRP A 236 -19.50 -24.62 16.15
C TRP A 236 -20.36 -23.78 17.10
N GLN A 237 -19.74 -23.04 18.00
CA GLN A 237 -20.43 -22.10 18.89
C GLN A 237 -21.03 -20.89 18.16
N ASP A 238 -20.65 -20.65 16.92
CA ASP A 238 -21.17 -19.56 16.07
C ASP A 238 -22.32 -20.04 15.16
N VAL A 239 -22.65 -21.34 15.19
CA VAL A 239 -23.68 -21.98 14.36
C VAL A 239 -24.88 -22.36 15.22
N ASN A 240 -25.98 -21.69 15.01
CA ASN A 240 -27.26 -22.06 15.63
C ASN A 240 -28.12 -22.78 14.59
N LEU A 241 -28.26 -24.10 14.74
CA LEU A 241 -29.03 -24.95 13.81
C LEU A 241 -30.55 -24.88 14.06
N GLU A 242 -30.98 -24.48 15.25
CA GLU A 242 -32.41 -24.35 15.62
C GLU A 242 -32.98 -23.06 15.04
N GLU A 243 -32.25 -21.94 15.22
CA GLU A 243 -32.64 -20.65 14.68
C GLU A 243 -32.12 -20.41 13.25
N GLN A 244 -31.40 -21.39 12.71
CA GLN A 244 -30.82 -21.34 11.35
C GLN A 244 -30.00 -20.05 11.10
N CYS A 245 -29.13 -19.67 12.05
CA CYS A 245 -28.33 -18.48 11.92
C CYS A 245 -26.87 -18.69 12.29
N LEU A 246 -26.01 -17.85 11.70
CA LEU A 246 -24.56 -17.80 11.93
C LEU A 246 -24.17 -16.49 12.58
N THR A 247 -23.35 -16.55 13.63
CA THR A 247 -22.74 -15.35 14.21
C THR A 247 -21.34 -15.13 13.64
N ILE A 248 -21.18 -14.12 12.78
CA ILE A 248 -19.92 -13.81 12.11
C ILE A 248 -19.14 -12.80 12.93
N ARG A 249 -18.10 -13.24 13.63
CA ARG A 249 -17.27 -12.40 14.52
C ARG A 249 -15.79 -12.42 14.20
N ARG A 250 -15.31 -13.37 13.41
CA ARG A 250 -13.88 -13.55 13.08
C ARG A 250 -13.65 -13.89 11.61
N SER A 251 -12.43 -13.76 11.18
CA SER A 251 -11.98 -14.15 9.84
C SER A 251 -10.59 -14.73 9.92
N ILE A 252 -10.34 -15.81 9.18
CA ILE A 252 -9.01 -16.39 9.02
C ILE A 252 -8.37 -15.85 7.75
N ARG A 253 -7.09 -15.56 7.81
CA ARG A 253 -6.28 -15.19 6.66
C ARG A 253 -4.90 -15.82 6.75
N TYR A 254 -4.29 -16.09 5.60
CA TYR A 254 -2.91 -16.52 5.52
C TYR A 254 -1.98 -15.30 5.56
N ASP A 255 -0.97 -15.33 6.42
CA ASP A 255 0.11 -14.34 6.48
C ASP A 255 1.33 -14.93 5.78
N GLY A 256 1.61 -14.45 4.57
CA GLY A 256 2.70 -14.95 3.73
C GLY A 256 4.09 -14.67 4.33
N SER A 257 4.24 -13.59 5.10
CA SER A 257 5.51 -13.24 5.75
C SER A 257 5.82 -14.17 6.91
N LYS A 258 4.81 -14.56 7.69
CA LYS A 258 4.92 -15.48 8.83
C LYS A 258 4.66 -16.93 8.46
N ARG A 259 4.25 -17.21 7.22
CA ARG A 259 3.86 -18.53 6.71
C ARG A 259 2.85 -19.27 7.60
N LYS A 260 1.90 -18.53 8.18
CA LYS A 260 0.88 -19.09 9.08
C LYS A 260 -0.49 -18.44 8.88
N TYR A 261 -1.54 -19.17 9.30
CA TYR A 261 -2.87 -18.62 9.37
C TYR A 261 -3.03 -17.76 10.61
N ILE A 262 -3.69 -16.62 10.45
CA ILE A 262 -3.97 -15.68 11.54
C ILE A 262 -5.49 -15.53 11.65
N ILE A 263 -5.99 -15.70 12.86
CA ILE A 263 -7.38 -15.41 13.22
C ILE A 263 -7.45 -13.94 13.66
N GLY A 264 -8.40 -13.20 13.09
CA GLY A 264 -8.61 -11.80 13.42
C GLY A 264 -10.07 -11.40 13.31
N PRO A 265 -10.41 -10.15 13.60
CA PRO A 265 -11.75 -9.63 13.41
C PRO A 265 -12.13 -9.59 11.93
N THR A 266 -13.43 -9.51 11.64
CA THR A 266 -13.93 -9.26 10.28
C THR A 266 -13.39 -7.93 9.71
N LYS A 267 -13.41 -7.75 8.39
CA LYS A 267 -12.89 -6.53 7.72
C LYS A 267 -13.46 -5.23 8.29
N ARG A 268 -14.71 -5.22 8.73
CA ARG A 268 -15.36 -4.05 9.34
C ARG A 268 -15.32 -4.03 10.87
N LYS A 269 -14.68 -5.01 11.51
CA LYS A 269 -14.63 -5.19 12.97
C LYS A 269 -16.01 -5.24 13.65
N LYS A 270 -17.06 -5.61 12.90
CA LYS A 270 -18.43 -5.71 13.39
C LYS A 270 -18.86 -7.17 13.42
N VAL A 271 -19.53 -7.56 14.50
CA VAL A 271 -20.25 -8.85 14.58
C VAL A 271 -21.58 -8.68 13.85
N ARG A 272 -21.96 -9.70 13.09
CA ARG A 272 -23.27 -9.74 12.43
C ARG A 272 -23.84 -11.16 12.48
N ILE A 273 -25.14 -11.25 12.41
CA ILE A 273 -25.89 -12.50 12.25
C ILE A 273 -26.27 -12.63 10.78
N VAL A 274 -26.21 -13.84 10.27
CA VAL A 274 -26.60 -14.21 8.90
C VAL A 274 -27.47 -15.44 8.98
N ASP A 275 -28.68 -15.35 8.46
CA ASP A 275 -29.61 -16.47 8.38
C ASP A 275 -29.24 -17.39 7.22
N PHE A 276 -29.63 -18.69 7.33
CA PHE A 276 -29.40 -19.69 6.28
C PHE A 276 -30.55 -20.68 6.18
N GLY A 277 -30.69 -21.34 5.02
CA GLY A 277 -31.78 -22.26 4.75
C GLY A 277 -31.42 -23.72 5.07
N ASP A 278 -32.40 -24.58 4.87
CA ASP A 278 -32.37 -26.02 5.20
C ASP A 278 -31.20 -26.77 4.56
N THR A 279 -30.81 -26.40 3.34
CA THR A 279 -29.68 -27.03 2.65
C THR A 279 -28.40 -26.90 3.49
N LEU A 280 -28.15 -25.74 4.09
CA LEU A 280 -26.97 -25.52 4.91
C LEU A 280 -27.08 -26.19 6.28
N VAL A 281 -28.32 -26.38 6.81
CA VAL A 281 -28.58 -27.20 8.01
C VAL A 281 -28.09 -28.63 7.79
N GLU A 282 -28.45 -29.25 6.66
CA GLU A 282 -28.03 -30.62 6.32
C GLU A 282 -26.49 -30.70 6.15
N ILE A 283 -25.89 -29.72 5.47
CA ILE A 283 -24.45 -29.66 5.30
C ILE A 283 -23.74 -29.61 6.67
N PHE A 284 -24.20 -28.75 7.59
CA PHE A 284 -23.62 -28.67 8.93
C PHE A 284 -23.81 -29.94 9.76
N ARG A 285 -24.97 -30.56 9.69
CA ARG A 285 -25.23 -31.84 10.37
C ARG A 285 -24.27 -32.93 9.89
N ASN A 286 -24.10 -33.03 8.58
CA ASN A 286 -23.18 -34.01 7.98
C ASN A 286 -21.70 -33.69 8.34
N ALA A 287 -21.30 -32.46 8.26
CA ALA A 287 -19.93 -32.01 8.65
C ALA A 287 -19.65 -32.32 10.13
N ARG A 288 -20.63 -32.11 11.02
CA ARG A 288 -20.49 -32.44 12.45
C ARG A 288 -20.35 -33.93 12.69
N LYS A 289 -21.15 -34.77 11.99
CA LYS A 289 -21.03 -36.22 12.07
C LYS A 289 -19.63 -36.70 11.61
N GLU A 290 -19.17 -36.16 10.51
CA GLU A 290 -17.84 -36.51 9.96
C GLU A 290 -16.71 -36.09 10.89
N GLN A 291 -16.79 -34.90 11.46
CA GLN A 291 -15.82 -34.45 12.45
C GLN A 291 -15.80 -35.31 13.71
N LEU A 292 -16.96 -35.73 14.18
CA LEU A 292 -17.05 -36.64 15.34
C LEU A 292 -16.44 -38.02 15.02
N LYS A 293 -16.72 -38.59 13.83
CA LYS A 293 -16.09 -39.84 13.37
C LYS A 293 -14.57 -39.70 13.35
N ASN A 294 -14.07 -38.62 12.75
CA ASN A 294 -12.64 -38.38 12.68
C ASN A 294 -12.02 -38.25 14.07
N ARG A 295 -12.68 -37.55 15.01
CA ARG A 295 -12.20 -37.48 16.41
C ARG A 295 -12.15 -38.85 17.10
N MET A 296 -13.17 -39.71 16.87
CA MET A 296 -13.16 -41.06 17.43
C MET A 296 -12.10 -41.96 16.81
N GLN A 297 -11.75 -41.73 15.56
CA GLN A 297 -10.75 -42.53 14.84
C GLN A 297 -9.31 -42.10 15.15
N TYR A 298 -9.11 -40.86 15.54
CA TYR A 298 -7.79 -40.26 15.82
C TYR A 298 -7.78 -39.71 17.25
N GLU A 299 -8.05 -40.53 18.23
CA GLU A 299 -8.24 -40.17 19.67
C GLU A 299 -7.06 -39.46 20.35
N GLU A 300 -5.99 -39.12 19.62
CA GLU A 300 -4.79 -38.48 20.11
C GLU A 300 -4.49 -37.14 19.46
N LEU A 301 -5.48 -36.36 19.04
CA LEU A 301 -5.25 -35.01 18.53
C LEU A 301 -6.02 -33.93 19.31
#